data_b3c61faeba9cad293352f43ca2b988cc
#
_entry.id   b3c61faeba9cad293352f43ca2b988cc
#
_cell.length_a   1.000
_cell.length_b   1.000
_cell.length_c   1.000
_cell.angle_alpha   90.00
_cell.angle_beta   90.00
_cell.angle_gamma   90.00
#
_symmetry.space_group_name_H-M   'P 1'
#
loop_
_entity.id
_entity.type
_entity.pdbx_description
1 polymer ?
#
loop_
_entity_poly.entity_id
_entity_poly.type
_entity_poly.pdbx_seq_one_letter_code
_entity_poly.pdbx_strand_id
1 'polypeptide(L)'
;MDIVGARTLRDLLTERERRFGPKPFLIFVDRDSSVTEFTYAEFVRRVRSVAAGLAAEGIGKGDKVVVHLSNCPEFLFCWFGLSWIGAVAVPSNTANTADEMQHVVSFSDAVGVVTGAEHAGMLAAVADANPAVRLRVLARSEAPLPGWVPLGALVNHDATPPEVVVESDDVAELLFTSGTTARPKAVMLTHANCLFAGEREWRVLGIDHTDRCLTALPVFHVLAQTITVMASLTAGATCVLLADYSAGKFWAQVRKRHATVLSLVAMQLRTLLAQPPAHGDREHSVRRISYGINVLDKEKTEFERRFGVELVNGYGLSEAMTMVTAAPVHGEKRWPSIGLPVLDRQVRIVTPDGVDVAVGEVGELIVGGIPGRTLMKGYYKNPQATADALREGWLYTGDNAYFDEHGYIYFLDRLKDVIKVAGENVSASEVERVLLTHPGIAEAAVVSAVHIINDEVPVAFVAPRPDVLLDRDDILRLCHEHLAKFKVPAVVEVCDELPKTSIGKIEKKLLRKRVQDWGPIE
;
A
#
# COMPACT_ATOMS: atom_id res chain seq x y z
N MET A 1 -22.69 14.52 1.37
CA MET A 1 -22.44 15.41 0.20
C MET A 1 -21.39 14.72 -0.68
N ASP A 2 -21.70 14.50 -1.95
CA ASP A 2 -20.76 13.93 -2.90
C ASP A 2 -19.83 15.03 -3.43
N ILE A 3 -18.59 15.08 -2.93
CA ILE A 3 -17.59 16.09 -3.30
C ILE A 3 -16.89 15.77 -4.63
N VAL A 4 -17.10 14.60 -5.19
CA VAL A 4 -16.50 14.15 -6.45
C VAL A 4 -17.47 14.38 -7.63
N GLY A 5 -18.75 14.10 -7.44
CA GLY A 5 -19.76 14.20 -8.49
C GLY A 5 -19.47 13.28 -9.67
N ALA A 6 -19.69 13.75 -10.88
CA ALA A 6 -19.44 13.03 -12.12
C ALA A 6 -17.98 13.16 -12.63
N ARG A 7 -17.08 13.81 -11.88
CA ARG A 7 -15.69 14.02 -12.30
C ARG A 7 -14.93 12.70 -12.45
N THR A 8 -14.03 12.70 -13.42
CA THR A 8 -13.10 11.62 -13.71
C THR A 8 -11.64 12.05 -13.42
N LEU A 9 -10.70 11.12 -13.47
CA LEU A 9 -9.26 11.45 -13.40
C LEU A 9 -8.82 12.39 -14.52
N ARG A 10 -9.43 12.28 -15.72
CA ARG A 10 -9.19 13.19 -16.83
C ARG A 10 -9.60 14.62 -16.49
N ASP A 11 -10.74 14.79 -15.82
CA ASP A 11 -11.23 16.12 -15.42
C ASP A 11 -10.31 16.76 -14.38
N LEU A 12 -9.86 15.97 -13.40
CA LEU A 12 -8.88 16.43 -12.40
C LEU A 12 -7.58 16.87 -13.07
N LEU A 13 -7.00 16.06 -13.96
CA LEU A 13 -5.77 16.39 -14.67
C LEU A 13 -5.91 17.70 -15.48
N THR A 14 -7.00 17.84 -16.23
CA THR A 14 -7.29 19.02 -17.04
C THR A 14 -7.48 20.26 -16.17
N GLU A 15 -8.17 20.15 -15.05
CA GLU A 15 -8.37 21.23 -14.09
C GLU A 15 -7.04 21.67 -13.48
N ARG A 16 -6.18 20.71 -13.09
CA ARG A 16 -4.88 21.01 -12.47
C ARG A 16 -3.88 21.60 -13.47
N GLU A 17 -3.86 21.12 -14.72
CA GLU A 17 -3.09 21.74 -15.79
C GLU A 17 -3.48 23.21 -15.98
N ARG A 18 -4.78 23.51 -16.06
CA ARG A 18 -5.26 24.89 -16.24
C ARG A 18 -4.85 25.80 -15.07
N ARG A 19 -4.91 25.26 -13.82
CA ARG A 19 -4.66 26.08 -12.62
C ARG A 19 -3.19 26.22 -12.26
N PHE A 20 -2.39 25.17 -12.48
CA PHE A 20 -1.02 25.07 -12.02
C PHE A 20 -0.02 24.76 -13.14
N GLY A 21 -0.37 24.94 -14.42
CA GLY A 21 0.38 24.52 -15.60
C GLY A 21 1.89 24.63 -15.52
N PRO A 22 2.47 25.81 -15.23
CA PRO A 22 3.92 26.00 -15.16
C PRO A 22 4.59 25.48 -13.88
N LYS A 23 3.81 25.06 -12.89
CA LYS A 23 4.34 24.59 -11.61
C LYS A 23 4.84 23.14 -11.73
N PRO A 24 5.96 22.77 -11.06
CA PRO A 24 6.37 21.37 -10.95
C PRO A 24 5.29 20.51 -10.29
N PHE A 25 4.87 19.43 -10.99
CA PHE A 25 4.03 18.41 -10.44
C PHE A 25 4.83 17.20 -10.00
N LEU A 26 5.64 16.63 -10.90
CA LEU A 26 6.41 15.42 -10.64
C LEU A 26 7.91 15.72 -10.69
N ILE A 27 8.58 15.42 -9.59
CA ILE A 27 10.04 15.37 -9.52
C ILE A 27 10.43 13.92 -9.29
N PHE A 28 11.04 13.30 -10.29
CA PHE A 28 11.54 11.95 -10.21
C PHE A 28 13.04 11.95 -9.93
N VAL A 29 13.47 11.14 -8.95
CA VAL A 29 14.88 10.93 -8.61
C VAL A 29 15.23 9.48 -8.91
N ASP A 30 16.05 9.26 -9.92
CA ASP A 30 16.46 7.94 -10.35
C ASP A 30 17.53 7.31 -9.43
N ARG A 31 17.86 6.04 -9.64
CA ARG A 31 18.84 5.24 -8.89
C ARG A 31 20.24 5.86 -8.89
N ASP A 32 20.66 6.45 -10.01
CA ASP A 32 21.92 7.17 -10.17
C ASP A 32 21.88 8.60 -9.59
N SER A 33 20.77 8.99 -8.97
CA SER A 33 20.49 10.32 -8.44
C SER A 33 20.28 11.40 -9.51
N SER A 34 20.16 11.04 -10.79
CA SER A 34 19.66 11.94 -11.83
C SER A 34 18.22 12.37 -11.53
N VAL A 35 17.84 13.54 -12.02
CA VAL A 35 16.53 14.13 -11.71
C VAL A 35 15.82 14.53 -12.97
N THR A 36 14.59 14.08 -13.10
CA THR A 36 13.69 14.55 -14.14
C THR A 36 12.51 15.26 -13.49
N GLU A 37 12.19 16.43 -14.00
CA GLU A 37 11.09 17.25 -13.51
C GLU A 37 10.05 17.47 -14.60
N PHE A 38 8.78 17.38 -14.23
CA PHE A 38 7.64 17.67 -15.11
C PHE A 38 6.73 18.67 -14.42
N THR A 39 6.46 19.78 -15.09
CA THR A 39 5.38 20.69 -14.71
C THR A 39 4.03 20.01 -14.87
N TYR A 40 2.96 20.58 -14.29
CA TYR A 40 1.61 20.09 -14.51
C TYR A 40 1.26 20.00 -16.01
N ALA A 41 1.61 21.02 -16.79
CA ALA A 41 1.36 21.06 -18.22
C ALA A 41 2.14 19.97 -18.97
N GLU A 42 3.42 19.78 -18.66
CA GLU A 42 4.25 18.75 -19.27
C GLU A 42 3.77 17.33 -18.90
N PHE A 43 3.44 17.13 -17.63
CA PHE A 43 2.92 15.84 -17.16
C PHE A 43 1.62 15.48 -17.88
N VAL A 44 0.64 16.38 -17.92
CA VAL A 44 -0.65 16.14 -18.59
C VAL A 44 -0.47 15.95 -20.09
N ARG A 45 0.45 16.70 -20.73
CA ARG A 45 0.79 16.46 -22.14
C ARG A 45 1.32 15.05 -22.36
N ARG A 46 2.25 14.54 -21.51
CA ARG A 46 2.75 13.16 -21.59
C ARG A 46 1.65 12.13 -21.42
N VAL A 47 0.76 12.35 -20.44
CA VAL A 47 -0.42 11.50 -20.22
C VAL A 47 -1.30 11.46 -21.47
N ARG A 48 -1.59 12.60 -22.10
CA ARG A 48 -2.38 12.68 -23.35
C ARG A 48 -1.68 11.95 -24.49
N SER A 49 -0.37 12.12 -24.65
CA SER A 49 0.40 11.42 -25.67
C SER A 49 0.33 9.91 -25.50
N VAL A 50 0.51 9.40 -24.27
CA VAL A 50 0.37 7.95 -23.97
C VAL A 50 -1.05 7.48 -24.24
N ALA A 51 -2.07 8.24 -23.83
CA ALA A 51 -3.47 7.92 -24.12
C ALA A 51 -3.75 7.80 -25.63
N ALA A 52 -3.25 8.74 -26.44
CA ALA A 52 -3.39 8.72 -27.89
C ALA A 52 -2.62 7.54 -28.51
N GLY A 53 -1.37 7.32 -28.06
CA GLY A 53 -0.56 6.21 -28.54
C GLY A 53 -1.16 4.84 -28.24
N LEU A 54 -1.66 4.64 -27.00
CA LEU A 54 -2.35 3.40 -26.61
C LEU A 54 -3.62 3.19 -27.45
N ALA A 55 -4.38 4.25 -27.70
CA ALA A 55 -5.57 4.16 -28.55
C ALA A 55 -5.21 3.81 -30.02
N ALA A 56 -4.11 4.36 -30.55
CA ALA A 56 -3.60 4.03 -31.88
C ALA A 56 -3.17 2.55 -31.97
N GLU A 57 -2.67 1.98 -30.89
CA GLU A 57 -2.35 0.55 -30.74
C GLU A 57 -3.59 -0.33 -30.44
N GLY A 58 -4.79 0.23 -30.54
CA GLY A 58 -6.06 -0.48 -30.41
C GLY A 58 -6.54 -0.70 -28.97
N ILE A 59 -5.98 -0.02 -27.97
CA ILE A 59 -6.49 -0.05 -26.59
C ILE A 59 -7.68 0.91 -26.46
N GLY A 60 -8.79 0.43 -25.93
CA GLY A 60 -10.02 1.20 -25.74
C GLY A 60 -10.64 1.08 -24.37
N LYS A 61 -11.82 1.69 -24.22
CA LYS A 61 -12.58 1.66 -22.95
C LYS A 61 -12.85 0.22 -22.49
N GLY A 62 -12.55 -0.05 -21.23
CA GLY A 62 -12.74 -1.37 -20.59
C GLY A 62 -11.61 -2.37 -20.83
N ASP A 63 -10.69 -2.12 -21.77
CA ASP A 63 -9.48 -2.93 -21.95
C ASP A 63 -8.57 -2.83 -20.71
N LYS A 64 -7.98 -3.97 -20.29
CA LYS A 64 -7.08 -4.03 -19.14
C LYS A 64 -5.64 -4.13 -19.65
N VAL A 65 -4.76 -3.30 -19.11
CA VAL A 65 -3.34 -3.30 -19.43
C VAL A 65 -2.53 -3.44 -18.15
N VAL A 66 -1.73 -4.51 -18.07
CA VAL A 66 -0.82 -4.72 -16.94
C VAL A 66 0.32 -3.71 -17.00
N VAL A 67 0.54 -3.00 -15.89
CA VAL A 67 1.66 -2.06 -15.74
C VAL A 67 2.63 -2.64 -14.71
N HIS A 68 3.68 -3.30 -15.22
CA HIS A 68 4.71 -3.99 -14.43
C HIS A 68 6.00 -3.16 -14.43
N LEU A 69 5.96 -2.06 -13.69
CA LEU A 69 7.06 -1.10 -13.60
C LEU A 69 7.36 -0.76 -12.14
N SER A 70 8.63 -0.58 -11.82
CA SER A 70 9.05 0.06 -10.58
C SER A 70 8.71 1.57 -10.61
N ASN A 71 9.04 2.27 -9.52
CA ASN A 71 8.83 3.71 -9.45
C ASN A 71 9.53 4.43 -10.61
N CYS A 72 8.74 5.02 -11.48
CA CYS A 72 9.21 5.84 -12.60
C CYS A 72 8.08 6.73 -13.13
N PRO A 73 8.40 7.80 -13.86
CA PRO A 73 7.39 8.66 -14.50
C PRO A 73 6.48 7.89 -15.46
N GLU A 74 7.04 6.93 -16.15
CA GLU A 74 6.35 6.11 -17.16
C GLU A 74 5.21 5.30 -16.57
N PHE A 75 5.35 4.82 -15.31
CA PHE A 75 4.24 4.19 -14.59
C PHE A 75 3.04 5.14 -14.48
N LEU A 76 3.29 6.37 -14.04
CA LEU A 76 2.23 7.37 -13.88
C LEU A 76 1.62 7.80 -15.22
N PHE A 77 2.45 7.93 -16.26
CA PHE A 77 1.93 8.23 -17.62
C PHE A 77 1.01 7.12 -18.12
N CYS A 78 1.36 5.85 -17.90
CA CYS A 78 0.53 4.72 -18.27
C CYS A 78 -0.75 4.66 -17.43
N TRP A 79 -0.66 4.79 -16.11
CA TRP A 79 -1.83 4.75 -15.23
C TRP A 79 -2.87 5.80 -15.60
N PHE A 80 -2.45 7.06 -15.71
CA PHE A 80 -3.35 8.15 -16.09
C PHE A 80 -3.71 8.13 -17.58
N GLY A 81 -2.82 7.67 -18.46
CA GLY A 81 -3.09 7.55 -19.90
C GLY A 81 -4.18 6.51 -20.21
N LEU A 82 -4.12 5.36 -19.55
CA LEU A 82 -5.17 4.33 -19.63
C LEU A 82 -6.50 4.89 -19.09
N SER A 83 -6.46 5.49 -17.92
CA SER A 83 -7.65 6.10 -17.33
C SER A 83 -8.25 7.20 -18.23
N TRP A 84 -7.42 7.93 -18.99
CA TRP A 84 -7.87 8.98 -19.91
C TRP A 84 -8.81 8.48 -20.99
N ILE A 85 -8.56 7.30 -21.54
CA ILE A 85 -9.37 6.65 -22.59
C ILE A 85 -10.37 5.63 -22.04
N GLY A 86 -10.55 5.58 -20.70
CA GLY A 86 -11.46 4.65 -20.03
C GLY A 86 -10.97 3.18 -20.03
N ALA A 87 -9.71 2.94 -20.36
CA ALA A 87 -9.06 1.66 -20.15
C ALA A 87 -8.64 1.49 -18.67
N VAL A 88 -8.39 0.27 -18.26
CA VAL A 88 -8.16 -0.13 -16.89
C VAL A 88 -6.68 -0.45 -16.68
N ALA A 89 -6.02 0.28 -15.79
CA ALA A 89 -4.67 -0.06 -15.36
C ALA A 89 -4.70 -1.29 -14.43
N VAL A 90 -3.73 -2.19 -14.60
CA VAL A 90 -3.52 -3.33 -13.71
C VAL A 90 -2.09 -3.25 -13.16
N PRO A 91 -1.85 -2.43 -12.12
CA PRO A 91 -0.55 -2.37 -11.49
C PRO A 91 -0.14 -3.72 -10.92
N SER A 92 1.10 -4.09 -11.12
CA SER A 92 1.63 -5.34 -10.59
C SER A 92 2.98 -5.15 -9.90
N ASN A 93 3.19 -5.94 -8.85
CA ASN A 93 4.43 -5.94 -8.12
C ASN A 93 5.58 -6.46 -8.98
N THR A 94 6.66 -5.68 -9.11
CA THR A 94 7.85 -6.06 -9.89
C THR A 94 8.63 -7.24 -9.31
N ALA A 95 8.36 -7.63 -8.06
CA ALA A 95 8.90 -8.83 -7.45
C ALA A 95 8.09 -10.11 -7.75
N ASN A 96 6.96 -10.00 -8.47
CA ASN A 96 6.16 -11.17 -8.83
C ASN A 96 6.95 -12.15 -9.70
N THR A 97 6.79 -13.43 -9.39
CA THR A 97 7.32 -14.53 -10.20
C THR A 97 6.54 -14.69 -11.52
N ALA A 98 7.06 -15.50 -12.44
CA ALA A 98 6.37 -15.80 -13.70
C ALA A 98 4.98 -16.40 -13.49
N ASP A 99 4.81 -17.30 -12.51
CA ASP A 99 3.52 -17.91 -12.16
C ASP A 99 2.52 -16.89 -11.63
N GLU A 100 2.97 -15.97 -10.78
CA GLU A 100 2.14 -14.89 -10.27
C GLU A 100 1.74 -13.92 -11.38
N MET A 101 2.67 -13.58 -12.29
CA MET A 101 2.37 -12.75 -13.45
C MET A 101 1.45 -13.45 -14.44
N GLN A 102 1.59 -14.77 -14.64
CA GLN A 102 0.66 -15.57 -15.42
C GLN A 102 -0.77 -15.47 -14.85
N HIS A 103 -0.89 -15.53 -13.51
CA HIS A 103 -2.19 -15.33 -12.86
C HIS A 103 -2.72 -13.91 -13.04
N VAL A 104 -1.91 -12.88 -12.82
CA VAL A 104 -2.32 -11.46 -12.97
C VAL A 104 -2.82 -11.20 -14.39
N VAL A 105 -2.07 -11.60 -15.41
CA VAL A 105 -2.41 -11.36 -16.82
C VAL A 105 -3.66 -12.12 -17.22
N SER A 106 -3.74 -13.43 -16.92
CA SER A 106 -4.88 -14.26 -17.33
C SER A 106 -6.17 -13.91 -16.56
N PHE A 107 -6.07 -13.69 -15.24
CA PHE A 107 -7.25 -13.40 -14.41
C PHE A 107 -7.85 -12.03 -14.71
N SER A 108 -7.01 -11.02 -14.99
CA SER A 108 -7.47 -9.67 -15.33
C SER A 108 -8.03 -9.55 -16.75
N ASP A 109 -7.93 -10.58 -17.61
CA ASP A 109 -8.21 -10.49 -19.05
C ASP A 109 -7.39 -9.37 -19.72
N ALA A 110 -6.13 -9.25 -19.33
CA ALA A 110 -5.27 -8.22 -19.88
C ALA A 110 -5.06 -8.40 -21.39
N VAL A 111 -5.23 -7.32 -22.13
CA VAL A 111 -4.98 -7.26 -23.58
C VAL A 111 -3.65 -6.62 -23.93
N GLY A 112 -2.96 -6.06 -22.92
CA GLY A 112 -1.64 -5.45 -23.07
C GLY A 112 -0.81 -5.57 -21.80
N VAL A 113 0.50 -5.49 -21.99
CA VAL A 113 1.49 -5.44 -20.90
C VAL A 113 2.50 -4.33 -21.16
N VAL A 114 2.83 -3.59 -20.10
CA VAL A 114 3.88 -2.56 -20.08
C VAL A 114 4.93 -2.97 -19.06
N THR A 115 6.21 -3.00 -19.44
CA THR A 115 7.29 -3.40 -18.55
C THR A 115 8.62 -2.72 -18.87
N GLY A 116 9.56 -2.78 -17.94
CA GLY A 116 10.96 -2.42 -18.16
C GLY A 116 11.76 -3.55 -18.83
N ALA A 117 12.94 -3.22 -19.32
CA ALA A 117 13.81 -4.19 -20.01
C ALA A 117 14.19 -5.37 -19.11
N GLU A 118 14.32 -5.16 -17.81
CA GLU A 118 14.69 -6.17 -16.81
C GLU A 118 13.67 -7.31 -16.67
N HIS A 119 12.39 -7.05 -16.96
CA HIS A 119 11.32 -8.05 -16.86
C HIS A 119 10.76 -8.47 -18.23
N ALA A 120 11.29 -7.91 -19.32
CA ALA A 120 10.74 -8.13 -20.66
C ALA A 120 10.75 -9.62 -21.09
N GLY A 121 11.80 -10.36 -20.76
CA GLY A 121 11.90 -11.80 -21.08
C GLY A 121 10.83 -12.63 -20.37
N MET A 122 10.60 -12.39 -19.07
CA MET A 122 9.55 -13.05 -18.30
C MET A 122 8.17 -12.71 -18.87
N LEU A 123 7.89 -11.42 -19.09
CA LEU A 123 6.58 -10.99 -19.59
C LEU A 123 6.33 -11.36 -21.07
N ALA A 124 7.38 -11.55 -21.87
CA ALA A 124 7.22 -12.11 -23.20
C ALA A 124 6.64 -13.52 -23.13
N ALA A 125 7.23 -14.40 -22.30
CA ALA A 125 6.74 -15.77 -22.12
C ALA A 125 5.31 -15.81 -21.55
N VAL A 126 5.00 -14.94 -20.56
CA VAL A 126 3.65 -14.81 -20.02
C VAL A 126 2.66 -14.34 -21.10
N ALA A 127 3.03 -13.35 -21.91
CA ALA A 127 2.18 -12.83 -22.98
C ALA A 127 1.96 -13.86 -24.09
N ASP A 128 2.99 -14.66 -24.44
CA ASP A 128 2.87 -15.75 -25.43
C ASP A 128 1.89 -16.83 -24.96
N ALA A 129 1.85 -17.09 -23.66
CA ALA A 129 0.89 -18.03 -23.05
C ALA A 129 -0.54 -17.47 -22.91
N ASN A 130 -0.75 -16.15 -23.17
CA ASN A 130 -2.05 -15.47 -23.09
C ASN A 130 -2.42 -14.82 -24.42
N PRO A 131 -3.10 -15.54 -25.33
CA PRO A 131 -3.41 -15.05 -26.70
C PRO A 131 -4.24 -13.75 -26.75
N ALA A 132 -4.90 -13.36 -25.66
CA ALA A 132 -5.60 -12.09 -25.55
C ALA A 132 -4.65 -10.88 -25.52
N VAL A 133 -3.39 -11.08 -25.13
CA VAL A 133 -2.37 -10.01 -25.07
C VAL A 133 -1.90 -9.68 -26.48
N ARG A 134 -2.42 -8.57 -27.02
CA ARG A 134 -2.10 -8.08 -28.37
C ARG A 134 -1.09 -6.92 -28.39
N LEU A 135 -0.86 -6.28 -27.22
CA LEU A 135 0.08 -5.16 -27.10
C LEU A 135 1.14 -5.44 -26.05
N ARG A 136 2.40 -5.24 -26.43
CA ARG A 136 3.55 -5.29 -25.51
C ARG A 136 4.31 -3.97 -25.61
N VAL A 137 4.43 -3.26 -24.50
CA VAL A 137 5.10 -1.95 -24.42
C VAL A 137 6.35 -2.05 -23.56
N LEU A 138 7.48 -1.63 -24.12
CA LEU A 138 8.77 -1.61 -23.45
C LEU A 138 9.11 -0.19 -22.99
N ALA A 139 9.20 -0.02 -21.67
CA ALA A 139 9.61 1.22 -21.04
C ALA A 139 11.10 1.22 -20.70
N ARG A 140 11.71 2.43 -20.65
CA ARG A 140 13.08 2.64 -20.13
C ARG A 140 14.14 1.74 -20.77
N SER A 141 14.04 1.53 -22.07
CA SER A 141 15.01 0.76 -22.85
C SER A 141 15.56 1.61 -23.98
N GLU A 142 16.88 1.63 -24.15
CA GLU A 142 17.56 2.29 -25.26
C GLU A 142 17.54 1.41 -26.51
N ALA A 143 17.46 0.08 -26.34
CA ALA A 143 17.46 -0.86 -27.43
C ALA A 143 16.02 -1.31 -27.78
N PRO A 144 15.66 -1.34 -29.06
CA PRO A 144 14.39 -1.93 -29.50
C PRO A 144 14.37 -3.44 -29.25
N LEU A 145 13.22 -3.95 -28.82
CA LEU A 145 13.00 -5.38 -28.66
C LEU A 145 11.94 -5.82 -29.68
N PRO A 146 12.21 -6.82 -30.54
CA PRO A 146 11.24 -7.28 -31.53
C PRO A 146 9.91 -7.68 -30.90
N GLY A 147 8.80 -7.21 -31.49
CA GLY A 147 7.46 -7.45 -30.97
C GLY A 147 7.03 -6.56 -29.79
N TRP A 148 7.87 -5.58 -29.41
CA TRP A 148 7.57 -4.60 -28.37
C TRP A 148 7.51 -3.19 -28.97
N VAL A 149 6.49 -2.42 -28.58
CA VAL A 149 6.37 -0.99 -28.87
C VAL A 149 7.18 -0.22 -27.83
N PRO A 150 8.13 0.62 -28.21
CA PRO A 150 8.83 1.47 -27.25
C PRO A 150 7.87 2.46 -26.60
N LEU A 151 7.83 2.54 -25.28
CA LEU A 151 6.97 3.52 -24.58
C LEU A 151 7.31 4.96 -24.99
N GLY A 152 8.58 5.23 -25.33
CA GLY A 152 9.02 6.55 -25.84
C GLY A 152 8.24 7.00 -27.08
N ALA A 153 7.82 6.07 -27.97
CA ALA A 153 6.96 6.37 -29.10
C ALA A 153 5.56 6.82 -28.67
N LEU A 154 5.01 6.20 -27.64
CA LEU A 154 3.69 6.57 -27.07
C LEU A 154 3.76 7.91 -26.31
N VAL A 155 4.80 8.12 -25.50
CA VAL A 155 4.99 9.35 -24.70
C VAL A 155 5.21 10.59 -25.58
N ASN A 156 5.74 10.43 -26.78
CA ASN A 156 5.98 11.52 -27.75
C ASN A 156 4.97 11.51 -28.91
N HIS A 157 3.84 10.82 -28.77
CA HIS A 157 2.81 10.75 -29.79
C HIS A 157 2.08 12.11 -29.90
N ASP A 158 2.06 12.67 -31.10
CA ASP A 158 1.53 14.03 -31.33
C ASP A 158 0.01 14.08 -31.55
N ALA A 159 -0.65 12.93 -31.72
CA ALA A 159 -2.09 12.89 -31.93
C ALA A 159 -2.86 13.22 -30.64
N THR A 160 -4.04 13.76 -30.83
CA THR A 160 -5.01 13.97 -29.75
C THR A 160 -5.66 12.63 -29.36
N PRO A 161 -5.82 12.30 -28.08
CA PRO A 161 -6.57 11.13 -27.66
C PRO A 161 -8.00 11.15 -28.21
N PRO A 162 -8.58 9.98 -28.55
CA PRO A 162 -9.96 9.94 -29.04
C PRO A 162 -10.93 10.45 -27.97
N GLU A 163 -12.02 11.05 -28.41
CA GLU A 163 -13.13 11.39 -27.53
C GLU A 163 -13.86 10.10 -27.12
N VAL A 164 -13.72 9.75 -25.85
CA VAL A 164 -14.39 8.60 -25.22
C VAL A 164 -15.22 9.10 -24.03
N VAL A 165 -16.44 8.65 -23.93
CA VAL A 165 -17.29 8.90 -22.75
C VAL A 165 -16.75 8.03 -21.61
N VAL A 166 -16.17 8.68 -20.62
CA VAL A 166 -15.68 8.07 -19.38
C VAL A 166 -16.48 8.61 -18.23
N GLU A 167 -17.04 7.71 -17.42
CA GLU A 167 -17.88 8.04 -16.29
C GLU A 167 -17.10 7.87 -14.97
N SER A 168 -17.51 8.57 -13.93
CA SER A 168 -16.87 8.49 -12.61
C SER A 168 -16.91 7.07 -12.02
N ASP A 169 -17.92 6.29 -12.37
CA ASP A 169 -18.14 4.92 -11.88
C ASP A 169 -17.50 3.84 -12.77
N ASP A 170 -16.85 4.23 -13.89
CA ASP A 170 -16.03 3.31 -14.67
C ASP A 170 -14.83 2.84 -13.85
N VAL A 171 -14.46 1.58 -14.03
CA VAL A 171 -13.27 1.01 -13.37
C VAL A 171 -12.02 1.62 -14.02
N ALA A 172 -11.19 2.26 -13.21
CA ALA A 172 -9.92 2.86 -13.65
C ALA A 172 -8.73 1.94 -13.36
N GLU A 173 -8.88 1.05 -12.37
CA GLU A 173 -7.78 0.21 -11.90
C GLU A 173 -8.27 -1.12 -11.32
N LEU A 174 -7.49 -2.20 -11.58
CA LEU A 174 -7.59 -3.47 -10.87
C LEU A 174 -6.35 -3.66 -10.02
N LEU A 175 -6.52 -3.58 -8.70
CA LEU A 175 -5.41 -3.72 -7.76
C LEU A 175 -5.43 -5.09 -7.10
N PHE A 176 -4.40 -5.90 -7.36
CA PHE A 176 -4.28 -7.21 -6.74
C PHE A 176 -3.82 -7.09 -5.29
N THR A 177 -4.60 -7.66 -4.36
CA THR A 177 -4.26 -7.71 -2.95
C THR A 177 -3.87 -9.12 -2.56
N SER A 178 -2.84 -9.24 -1.73
CA SER A 178 -2.46 -10.50 -1.10
C SER A 178 -3.54 -10.90 -0.09
N GLY A 179 -4.59 -11.55 -0.58
CA GLY A 179 -5.65 -12.10 0.25
C GLY A 179 -5.15 -13.27 1.11
N THR A 180 -5.99 -13.65 2.06
CA THR A 180 -5.77 -14.80 2.95
C THR A 180 -5.98 -16.14 2.24
N THR A 181 -6.51 -16.10 1.01
CA THR A 181 -6.76 -17.23 0.13
C THR A 181 -5.53 -17.58 -0.70
N ALA A 182 -5.54 -18.75 -1.35
CA ALA A 182 -4.41 -19.26 -2.12
C ALA A 182 -3.94 -18.31 -3.25
N ARG A 183 -4.84 -17.49 -3.81
CA ARG A 183 -4.51 -16.53 -4.89
C ARG A 183 -4.98 -15.11 -4.56
N PRO A 184 -4.24 -14.05 -5.00
CA PRO A 184 -4.62 -12.67 -4.81
C PRO A 184 -6.00 -12.36 -5.42
N LYS A 185 -6.77 -11.47 -4.76
CA LYS A 185 -8.03 -10.94 -5.29
C LYS A 185 -7.75 -9.62 -6.01
N ALA A 186 -8.46 -9.36 -7.10
CA ALA A 186 -8.38 -8.09 -7.83
C ALA A 186 -9.48 -7.13 -7.37
N VAL A 187 -9.11 -6.09 -6.66
CA VAL A 187 -10.00 -5.01 -6.19
C VAL A 187 -10.31 -4.08 -7.36
N MET A 188 -11.59 -3.85 -7.66
CA MET A 188 -12.03 -2.91 -8.70
C MET A 188 -12.13 -1.51 -8.11
N LEU A 189 -11.30 -0.60 -8.59
CA LEU A 189 -11.26 0.82 -8.20
C LEU A 189 -11.72 1.69 -9.38
N THR A 190 -12.66 2.59 -9.13
CA THR A 190 -13.25 3.49 -10.12
C THR A 190 -12.50 4.82 -10.16
N HIS A 191 -12.80 5.65 -11.16
CA HIS A 191 -12.36 7.05 -11.18
C HIS A 191 -12.78 7.79 -9.92
N ALA A 192 -14.02 7.60 -9.46
CA ALA A 192 -14.51 8.21 -8.23
C ALA A 192 -13.72 7.75 -7.00
N ASN A 193 -13.38 6.47 -6.89
CA ASN A 193 -12.53 5.98 -5.80
C ASN A 193 -11.19 6.72 -5.72
N CYS A 194 -10.50 6.88 -6.86
CA CYS A 194 -9.23 7.60 -6.92
C CYS A 194 -9.38 9.08 -6.52
N LEU A 195 -10.45 9.73 -6.99
CA LEU A 195 -10.74 11.13 -6.65
C LEU A 195 -11.07 11.31 -5.17
N PHE A 196 -11.92 10.44 -4.60
CA PHE A 196 -12.21 10.46 -3.16
C PHE A 196 -10.97 10.25 -2.31
N ALA A 197 -10.06 9.36 -2.75
CA ALA A 197 -8.79 9.18 -2.06
C ALA A 197 -7.96 10.48 -2.06
N GLY A 198 -7.77 11.09 -3.22
CA GLY A 198 -7.06 12.37 -3.30
C GLY A 198 -7.68 13.44 -2.41
N GLU A 199 -9.01 13.61 -2.47
CA GLU A 199 -9.75 14.61 -1.68
C GLU A 199 -9.67 14.35 -0.17
N ARG A 200 -9.57 13.09 0.26
CA ARG A 200 -9.41 12.70 1.67
C ARG A 200 -7.99 12.95 2.15
N GLU A 201 -6.99 12.43 1.43
CA GLU A 201 -5.61 12.39 1.91
C GLU A 201 -5.01 13.78 2.07
N TRP A 202 -5.26 14.71 1.12
CA TRP A 202 -4.71 16.06 1.28
C TRP A 202 -5.31 16.79 2.49
N ARG A 203 -6.61 16.57 2.80
CA ARG A 203 -7.26 17.16 3.98
C ARG A 203 -6.77 16.56 5.28
N VAL A 204 -6.65 15.23 5.33
CA VAL A 204 -6.18 14.52 6.53
C VAL A 204 -4.78 14.93 6.90
N LEU A 205 -3.89 15.06 5.92
CA LEU A 205 -2.50 15.46 6.14
C LEU A 205 -2.28 16.97 6.13
N GLY A 206 -3.32 17.76 5.83
CA GLY A 206 -3.24 19.20 5.70
C GLY A 206 -2.23 19.62 4.62
N ILE A 207 -2.24 18.94 3.48
CA ILE A 207 -1.41 19.25 2.32
C ILE A 207 -2.02 20.43 1.58
N ASP A 208 -1.21 21.35 1.11
CA ASP A 208 -1.62 22.43 0.23
C ASP A 208 -0.73 22.53 -1.03
N HIS A 209 -1.04 23.48 -1.88
CA HIS A 209 -0.33 23.65 -3.15
C HIS A 209 1.15 24.05 -3.00
N THR A 210 1.61 24.46 -1.84
CA THR A 210 3.02 24.80 -1.58
C THR A 210 3.86 23.60 -1.17
N ASP A 211 3.21 22.50 -0.79
CA ASP A 211 3.86 21.30 -0.29
C ASP A 211 4.61 20.51 -1.38
N ARG A 212 5.60 19.76 -0.91
CA ARG A 212 6.36 18.79 -1.66
C ARG A 212 6.26 17.43 -0.94
N CYS A 213 5.43 16.54 -1.50
CA CYS A 213 5.15 15.24 -0.91
C CYS A 213 6.12 14.21 -1.48
N LEU A 214 6.97 13.63 -0.64
CA LEU A 214 8.00 12.68 -1.07
C LEU A 214 7.65 11.25 -0.63
N THR A 215 7.84 10.32 -1.55
CA THR A 215 7.75 8.89 -1.27
C THR A 215 8.82 8.08 -2.01
N ALA A 216 9.25 6.98 -1.39
CA ALA A 216 9.97 5.88 -2.02
C ALA A 216 9.13 4.58 -1.98
N LEU A 217 7.86 4.66 -1.57
CA LEU A 217 6.95 3.53 -1.58
C LEU A 217 6.59 3.15 -3.03
N PRO A 218 6.40 1.86 -3.32
CA PRO A 218 6.08 1.41 -4.67
C PRO A 218 4.76 1.98 -5.18
N VAL A 219 4.77 2.61 -6.35
CA VAL A 219 3.57 3.21 -6.99
C VAL A 219 2.57 2.17 -7.51
N PHE A 220 2.92 0.89 -7.55
CA PHE A 220 1.97 -0.17 -7.82
C PHE A 220 1.13 -0.56 -6.60
N HIS A 221 1.40 0.06 -5.43
CA HIS A 221 0.60 -0.07 -4.21
C HIS A 221 -0.27 1.15 -3.98
N VAL A 222 -1.51 0.89 -3.50
CA VAL A 222 -2.49 1.91 -3.16
C VAL A 222 -1.94 3.00 -2.23
N LEU A 223 -1.01 2.66 -1.33
CA LEU A 223 -0.46 3.60 -0.36
C LEU A 223 0.28 4.77 -1.04
N ALA A 224 1.21 4.48 -1.95
CA ALA A 224 1.93 5.52 -2.70
C ALA A 224 0.99 6.28 -3.64
N GLN A 225 0.09 5.56 -4.31
CA GLN A 225 -0.88 6.15 -5.24
C GLN A 225 -1.76 7.18 -4.54
N THR A 226 -2.31 6.86 -3.36
CA THR A 226 -3.29 7.72 -2.69
C THR A 226 -2.65 8.79 -1.82
N ILE A 227 -1.78 8.39 -0.88
CA ILE A 227 -1.21 9.30 0.13
C ILE A 227 -0.22 10.29 -0.49
N THR A 228 0.45 9.91 -1.60
CA THR A 228 1.42 10.81 -2.23
C THR A 228 0.94 11.32 -3.57
N VAL A 229 0.68 10.45 -4.56
CA VAL A 229 0.39 10.88 -5.93
C VAL A 229 -0.95 11.61 -6.02
N MET A 230 -2.05 10.96 -5.60
CA MET A 230 -3.39 11.55 -5.68
C MET A 230 -3.57 12.73 -4.74
N ALA A 231 -2.99 12.67 -3.53
CA ALA A 231 -3.02 13.80 -2.60
C ALA A 231 -2.31 15.03 -3.18
N SER A 232 -1.10 14.85 -3.74
CA SER A 232 -0.35 15.94 -4.39
C SER A 232 -1.10 16.50 -5.59
N LEU A 233 -1.60 15.62 -6.47
CA LEU A 233 -2.35 16.04 -7.66
C LEU A 233 -3.59 16.84 -7.26
N THR A 234 -4.37 16.35 -6.28
CA THR A 234 -5.61 16.99 -5.85
C THR A 234 -5.37 18.32 -5.15
N ALA A 235 -4.35 18.42 -4.31
CA ALA A 235 -3.99 19.68 -3.63
C ALA A 235 -3.34 20.72 -4.55
N GLY A 236 -2.84 20.31 -5.72
CA GLY A 236 -1.97 21.16 -6.55
C GLY A 236 -0.54 21.23 -6.01
N ALA A 237 -0.12 20.26 -5.21
CA ALA A 237 1.21 20.14 -4.61
C ALA A 237 2.22 19.51 -5.60
N THR A 238 3.47 19.37 -5.18
CA THR A 238 4.50 18.68 -5.94
C THR A 238 4.71 17.28 -5.40
N CYS A 239 4.65 16.27 -6.26
CA CYS A 239 4.99 14.88 -5.96
C CYS A 239 6.49 14.66 -6.20
N VAL A 240 7.22 14.19 -5.20
CA VAL A 240 8.63 13.77 -5.33
C VAL A 240 8.68 12.26 -5.22
N LEU A 241 8.99 11.60 -6.31
CA LEU A 241 9.04 10.14 -6.42
C LEU A 241 10.49 9.68 -6.49
N LEU A 242 10.91 8.86 -5.53
CA LEU A 242 12.21 8.20 -5.57
C LEU A 242 12.08 6.84 -6.26
N ALA A 243 13.02 6.50 -7.14
CA ALA A 243 13.05 5.20 -7.82
C ALA A 243 13.14 4.05 -6.82
N ASP A 244 13.98 4.21 -5.80
CA ASP A 244 14.22 3.20 -4.76
C ASP A 244 14.34 3.85 -3.38
N TYR A 245 14.08 3.03 -2.35
CA TYR A 245 14.38 3.38 -0.97
C TYR A 245 15.82 3.01 -0.60
N SER A 246 16.53 3.94 -0.01
CA SER A 246 17.85 3.70 0.60
C SER A 246 17.96 4.49 1.91
N ALA A 247 18.04 3.81 3.05
CA ALA A 247 18.08 4.46 4.35
C ALA A 247 19.22 5.48 4.47
N GLY A 248 20.42 5.12 3.98
CA GLY A 248 21.59 6.01 4.03
C GLY A 248 21.51 7.24 3.12
N LYS A 249 20.67 7.22 2.08
CA LYS A 249 20.52 8.36 1.14
C LYS A 249 19.21 9.14 1.35
N PHE A 250 18.25 8.59 2.08
CA PHE A 250 16.88 9.11 2.16
C PHE A 250 16.81 10.57 2.62
N TRP A 251 17.39 10.89 3.79
CA TRP A 251 17.36 12.24 4.34
C TRP A 251 18.13 13.26 3.48
N ALA A 252 19.15 12.82 2.75
CA ALA A 252 19.83 13.68 1.78
C ALA A 252 18.90 14.08 0.63
N GLN A 253 18.07 13.14 0.13
CA GLN A 253 17.05 13.43 -0.88
C GLN A 253 15.93 14.31 -0.32
N VAL A 254 15.45 14.03 0.91
CA VAL A 254 14.44 14.86 1.59
C VAL A 254 14.89 16.33 1.64
N ARG A 255 16.12 16.58 2.10
CA ARG A 255 16.70 17.94 2.16
C ARG A 255 16.85 18.57 0.77
N LYS A 256 17.50 17.84 -0.14
CA LYS A 256 17.79 18.35 -1.50
C LYS A 256 16.52 18.66 -2.30
N ARG A 257 15.40 17.97 -2.02
CA ARG A 257 14.11 18.18 -2.69
C ARG A 257 13.17 19.09 -1.90
N HIS A 258 13.62 19.59 -0.75
CA HIS A 258 12.80 20.43 0.14
C HIS A 258 11.43 19.79 0.45
N ALA A 259 11.43 18.49 0.72
CA ALA A 259 10.20 17.76 1.03
C ALA A 259 9.58 18.25 2.34
N THR A 260 8.26 18.39 2.36
CA THR A 260 7.50 18.90 3.51
C THR A 260 6.59 17.86 4.13
N VAL A 261 6.15 16.86 3.34
CA VAL A 261 5.32 15.74 3.78
C VAL A 261 5.93 14.45 3.22
N LEU A 262 6.02 13.41 4.05
CA LEU A 262 6.52 12.11 3.64
C LEU A 262 5.46 11.03 3.86
N SER A 263 5.55 9.95 3.08
CA SER A 263 4.84 8.70 3.36
C SER A 263 5.83 7.56 3.53
N LEU A 264 5.76 6.86 4.66
CA LEU A 264 6.67 5.80 5.06
C LEU A 264 5.89 4.57 5.56
N VAL A 265 6.60 3.47 5.75
CA VAL A 265 6.14 2.28 6.46
C VAL A 265 7.08 1.95 7.62
N ALA A 266 6.64 1.11 8.56
CA ALA A 266 7.39 0.79 9.77
C ALA A 266 8.84 0.34 9.51
N MET A 267 9.08 -0.47 8.47
CA MET A 267 10.42 -0.90 8.07
C MET A 267 11.33 0.29 7.74
N GLN A 268 10.80 1.29 7.03
CA GLN A 268 11.57 2.49 6.68
C GLN A 268 11.86 3.33 7.92
N LEU A 269 10.92 3.49 8.85
CA LEU A 269 11.15 4.17 10.13
C LEU A 269 12.31 3.51 10.91
N ARG A 270 12.28 2.18 11.03
CA ARG A 270 13.32 1.41 11.74
C ARG A 270 14.69 1.50 11.09
N THR A 271 14.76 1.37 9.78
CA THR A 271 16.02 1.44 9.04
C THR A 271 16.61 2.85 9.02
N LEU A 272 15.78 3.90 9.07
CA LEU A 272 16.24 5.28 9.25
C LEU A 272 16.76 5.52 10.68
N LEU A 273 16.10 4.97 11.72
CA LEU A 273 16.60 5.02 13.08
C LEU A 273 17.93 4.28 13.25
N ALA A 274 18.11 3.18 12.56
CA ALA A 274 19.36 2.40 12.60
C ALA A 274 20.55 3.11 11.96
N GLN A 275 20.34 4.17 11.16
CA GLN A 275 21.44 4.97 10.63
C GLN A 275 22.14 5.73 11.76
N PRO A 276 23.48 5.89 11.70
CA PRO A 276 24.19 6.69 12.68
C PRO A 276 23.58 8.10 12.81
N PRO A 277 23.46 8.67 14.02
CA PRO A 277 23.04 10.06 14.19
C PRO A 277 23.95 11.01 13.45
N ALA A 278 23.35 11.98 12.73
CA ALA A 278 24.08 13.00 11.99
C ALA A 278 23.69 14.41 12.47
N HIS A 279 24.63 15.36 12.39
CA HIS A 279 24.40 16.74 12.81
C HIS A 279 23.20 17.38 12.11
N GLY A 280 22.98 17.04 10.84
CA GLY A 280 21.87 17.54 10.02
C GLY A 280 20.56 16.76 10.07
N ASP A 281 20.36 15.88 11.08
CA ASP A 281 19.13 15.07 11.17
C ASP A 281 17.84 15.91 11.25
N ARG A 282 17.95 17.15 11.74
CA ARG A 282 16.84 18.13 11.84
C ARG A 282 16.86 19.24 10.78
N GLU A 283 17.85 19.23 9.90
CA GLU A 283 18.00 20.27 8.87
C GLU A 283 17.14 19.96 7.64
N HIS A 284 15.82 20.01 7.75
CA HIS A 284 14.87 19.76 6.69
C HIS A 284 13.56 20.52 6.91
N SER A 285 12.71 20.54 5.87
CA SER A 285 11.39 21.21 5.90
C SER A 285 10.23 20.27 6.22
N VAL A 286 10.50 19.00 6.56
CA VAL A 286 9.45 18.03 6.84
C VAL A 286 8.70 18.42 8.08
N ARG A 287 7.39 18.55 7.94
CA ARG A 287 6.47 18.85 9.04
C ARG A 287 5.66 17.65 9.48
N ARG A 288 5.39 16.69 8.56
CA ARG A 288 4.59 15.50 8.82
C ARG A 288 5.07 14.29 8.04
N ILE A 289 4.90 13.13 8.66
CA ILE A 289 5.15 11.84 8.03
C ILE A 289 3.91 10.98 8.25
N SER A 290 3.19 10.67 7.17
CA SER A 290 2.15 9.64 7.21
C SER A 290 2.82 8.27 7.22
N TYR A 291 2.40 7.39 8.12
CA TYR A 291 2.90 6.03 8.12
C TYR A 291 1.81 5.03 8.48
N GLY A 292 1.94 3.83 7.95
CA GLY A 292 1.12 2.67 8.29
C GLY A 292 1.96 1.57 8.90
N ILE A 293 1.29 0.65 9.60
CA ILE A 293 1.87 -0.47 10.37
C ILE A 293 2.53 0.03 11.66
N ASN A 294 2.15 -0.55 12.78
CA ASN A 294 2.59 -0.12 14.10
C ASN A 294 4.11 -0.27 14.30
N VAL A 295 4.68 0.72 14.95
CA VAL A 295 6.03 0.72 15.52
C VAL A 295 5.92 0.70 17.04
N LEU A 296 7.00 0.37 17.74
CA LEU A 296 7.02 0.43 19.20
C LEU A 296 7.01 1.88 19.69
N ASP A 297 6.47 2.12 20.90
CA ASP A 297 6.41 3.43 21.52
C ASP A 297 7.78 4.12 21.56
N LYS A 298 8.81 3.37 21.96
CA LYS A 298 10.19 3.85 21.99
C LYS A 298 10.71 4.23 20.59
N GLU A 299 10.34 3.48 19.54
CA GLU A 299 10.75 3.75 18.17
C GLU A 299 10.11 5.04 17.66
N LYS A 300 8.79 5.20 17.91
CA LYS A 300 8.06 6.42 17.55
C LYS A 300 8.65 7.65 18.25
N THR A 301 8.77 7.58 19.57
CA THR A 301 9.29 8.69 20.39
C THR A 301 10.70 9.09 19.97
N GLU A 302 11.57 8.11 19.77
CA GLU A 302 12.96 8.36 19.33
C GLU A 302 13.01 8.95 17.92
N PHE A 303 12.16 8.47 16.99
CA PHE A 303 12.12 9.00 15.63
C PHE A 303 11.69 10.47 15.62
N GLU A 304 10.60 10.80 16.31
CA GLU A 304 10.12 12.18 16.43
C GLU A 304 11.16 13.09 17.12
N ARG A 305 11.78 12.59 18.19
CA ARG A 305 12.82 13.32 18.90
C ARG A 305 14.06 13.57 18.04
N ARG A 306 14.55 12.54 17.35
CA ARG A 306 15.76 12.59 16.55
C ARG A 306 15.61 13.51 15.35
N PHE A 307 14.56 13.31 14.59
CA PHE A 307 14.35 14.02 13.32
C PHE A 307 13.52 15.31 13.48
N GLY A 308 12.87 15.55 14.60
CA GLY A 308 12.06 16.75 14.82
C GLY A 308 10.81 16.81 13.92
N VAL A 309 10.19 15.67 13.67
CA VAL A 309 9.03 15.52 12.80
C VAL A 309 7.80 15.05 13.57
N GLU A 310 6.65 15.19 12.96
CA GLU A 310 5.38 14.65 13.47
C GLU A 310 5.01 13.38 12.70
N LEU A 311 4.82 12.27 13.42
CA LEU A 311 4.33 11.02 12.86
C LEU A 311 2.80 10.96 12.95
N VAL A 312 2.15 10.77 11.80
CA VAL A 312 0.70 10.61 11.66
C VAL A 312 0.42 9.15 11.33
N ASN A 313 0.01 8.39 12.35
CA ASN A 313 -0.41 7.00 12.17
C ASN A 313 -1.75 6.95 11.47
N GLY A 314 -1.90 6.00 10.55
CA GLY A 314 -3.16 5.76 9.84
C GLY A 314 -3.37 4.28 9.55
N TYR A 315 -4.64 3.89 9.49
CA TYR A 315 -5.09 2.57 9.07
C TYR A 315 -5.93 2.69 7.80
N GLY A 316 -5.73 1.74 6.90
CA GLY A 316 -6.49 1.66 5.67
C GLY A 316 -6.22 0.37 4.91
N LEU A 317 -6.99 0.14 3.88
CA LEU A 317 -6.93 -1.04 3.02
C LEU A 317 -7.31 -0.67 1.58
N SER A 318 -6.92 -1.52 0.63
CA SER A 318 -7.19 -1.28 -0.80
C SER A 318 -8.69 -1.21 -1.08
N GLU A 319 -9.48 -2.03 -0.41
CA GLU A 319 -10.93 -2.13 -0.52
C GLU A 319 -11.66 -0.85 -0.06
N ALA A 320 -11.02 -0.05 0.80
CA ALA A 320 -11.51 1.27 1.22
C ALA A 320 -10.79 2.42 0.50
N MET A 321 -10.01 2.15 -0.53
CA MET A 321 -9.16 3.13 -1.21
C MET A 321 -8.38 3.98 -0.22
N THR A 322 -7.59 3.28 0.56
CA THR A 322 -6.64 3.62 1.60
C THR A 322 -7.26 4.06 2.93
N MET A 323 -7.05 5.29 3.36
CA MET A 323 -7.19 5.70 4.76
C MET A 323 -8.65 5.62 5.25
N VAL A 324 -8.81 4.91 6.34
CA VAL A 324 -10.08 4.77 7.08
C VAL A 324 -10.02 5.56 8.36
N THR A 325 -8.90 5.45 9.09
CA THR A 325 -8.65 6.22 10.32
C THR A 325 -7.27 6.85 10.25
N ALA A 326 -7.07 7.94 10.99
CA ALA A 326 -5.78 8.58 11.16
C ALA A 326 -5.67 9.28 12.52
N ALA A 327 -4.45 9.36 13.05
CA ALA A 327 -4.17 10.24 14.17
C ALA A 327 -4.49 11.68 13.78
N PRO A 328 -5.22 12.45 14.61
CA PRO A 328 -5.55 13.84 14.30
C PRO A 328 -4.29 14.68 14.10
N VAL A 329 -4.25 15.43 13.00
CA VAL A 329 -3.17 16.40 12.75
C VAL A 329 -3.28 17.59 13.72
N HIS A 330 -4.49 17.95 14.07
CA HIS A 330 -4.79 18.96 15.08
C HIS A 330 -5.61 18.31 16.18
N GLY A 331 -5.15 18.41 17.42
CA GLY A 331 -5.81 17.82 18.58
C GLY A 331 -4.96 16.77 19.29
N GLU A 332 -5.59 16.06 20.22
CA GLU A 332 -4.92 15.01 21.01
C GLU A 332 -4.56 13.80 20.14
N LYS A 333 -3.39 13.25 20.34
CA LYS A 333 -2.95 11.99 19.73
C LYS A 333 -2.79 10.95 20.80
N ARG A 334 -3.44 9.81 20.62
CA ARG A 334 -3.40 8.69 21.57
C ARG A 334 -2.68 7.51 20.93
N TRP A 335 -1.47 7.32 21.30
CA TRP A 335 -0.68 6.16 20.88
C TRP A 335 -0.97 4.95 21.81
N PRO A 336 -1.08 3.69 21.32
CA PRO A 336 -0.85 3.22 19.94
C PRO A 336 -2.13 3.14 19.06
N SER A 337 -3.11 3.99 19.31
CA SER A 337 -4.33 4.06 18.50
C SER A 337 -4.01 4.27 17.01
N ILE A 338 -4.82 3.69 16.14
CA ILE A 338 -4.85 4.00 14.70
C ILE A 338 -5.63 5.28 14.39
N GLY A 339 -5.99 6.06 15.41
CA GLY A 339 -6.63 7.36 15.32
C GLY A 339 -8.15 7.31 15.33
N LEU A 340 -8.73 8.35 14.75
CA LEU A 340 -10.16 8.56 14.61
C LEU A 340 -10.58 8.32 13.15
N PRO A 341 -11.86 8.01 12.87
CA PRO A 341 -12.38 7.97 11.52
C PRO A 341 -12.08 9.28 10.77
N VAL A 342 -11.53 9.17 9.58
CA VAL A 342 -11.23 10.34 8.77
C VAL A 342 -12.49 10.88 8.09
N LEU A 343 -12.39 12.08 7.53
CA LEU A 343 -13.49 12.71 6.81
C LEU A 343 -14.08 11.74 5.77
N ASP A 344 -15.39 11.72 5.65
CA ASP A 344 -16.19 10.84 4.77
C ASP A 344 -16.24 9.35 5.18
N ARG A 345 -15.69 8.97 6.35
CA ARG A 345 -15.72 7.59 6.85
C ARG A 345 -16.70 7.44 8.02
N GLN A 346 -17.52 6.42 7.90
CA GLN A 346 -18.26 5.86 9.03
C GLN A 346 -17.57 4.55 9.42
N VAL A 347 -17.29 4.39 10.69
CA VAL A 347 -16.63 3.19 11.23
C VAL A 347 -17.45 2.66 12.38
N ARG A 348 -17.67 1.35 12.39
CA ARG A 348 -18.26 0.62 13.52
C ARG A 348 -17.34 -0.53 13.89
N ILE A 349 -17.44 -0.97 15.12
CA ILE A 349 -16.82 -2.20 15.59
C ILE A 349 -17.96 -3.10 16.05
N VAL A 350 -18.03 -4.29 15.46
CA VAL A 350 -19.23 -5.16 15.61
C VAL A 350 -18.85 -6.57 16.03
N THR A 351 -19.78 -7.23 16.72
CA THR A 351 -19.73 -8.67 16.99
C THR A 351 -19.93 -9.46 15.68
N PRO A 352 -19.71 -10.79 15.66
CA PRO A 352 -20.02 -11.64 14.50
C PRO A 352 -21.47 -11.54 14.02
N ASP A 353 -22.41 -11.21 14.92
CA ASP A 353 -23.84 -11.03 14.60
C ASP A 353 -24.16 -9.61 14.10
N GLY A 354 -23.15 -8.75 13.91
CA GLY A 354 -23.29 -7.38 13.38
C GLY A 354 -23.79 -6.34 14.38
N VAL A 355 -23.79 -6.66 15.68
CA VAL A 355 -24.18 -5.74 16.77
C VAL A 355 -22.96 -4.93 17.21
N ASP A 356 -23.17 -3.62 17.48
CA ASP A 356 -22.09 -2.76 17.99
C ASP A 356 -21.59 -3.25 19.35
N VAL A 357 -20.26 -3.27 19.50
CA VAL A 357 -19.59 -3.61 20.75
C VAL A 357 -19.62 -2.43 21.74
N ALA A 358 -19.50 -2.72 23.04
CA ALA A 358 -19.31 -1.67 24.03
C ALA A 358 -17.86 -1.09 24.00
N VAL A 359 -17.66 0.05 24.67
CA VAL A 359 -16.34 0.66 24.80
C VAL A 359 -15.36 -0.31 25.43
N GLY A 360 -14.21 -0.51 24.80
CA GLY A 360 -13.17 -1.44 25.23
C GLY A 360 -13.39 -2.89 24.81
N GLU A 361 -14.56 -3.25 24.28
CA GLU A 361 -14.82 -4.59 23.75
C GLU A 361 -14.26 -4.75 22.34
N VAL A 362 -13.77 -5.94 22.03
CA VAL A 362 -13.17 -6.29 20.74
C VAL A 362 -14.22 -6.80 19.78
N GLY A 363 -14.18 -6.29 18.55
CA GLY A 363 -15.01 -6.76 17.45
C GLY A 363 -14.36 -6.53 16.10
N GLU A 364 -15.06 -6.89 15.03
CA GLU A 364 -14.62 -6.62 13.66
C GLU A 364 -14.84 -5.14 13.32
N LEU A 365 -13.79 -4.49 12.83
CA LEU A 365 -13.88 -3.14 12.28
C LEU A 365 -14.58 -3.19 10.93
N ILE A 366 -15.68 -2.45 10.80
CA ILE A 366 -16.41 -2.31 9.53
C ILE A 366 -16.46 -0.86 9.10
N VAL A 367 -16.44 -0.64 7.78
CA VAL A 367 -16.35 0.69 7.18
C VAL A 367 -17.57 0.97 6.31
N GLY A 368 -18.35 1.97 6.67
CA GLY A 368 -19.51 2.44 5.89
C GLY A 368 -19.09 3.25 4.67
N GLY A 369 -19.82 3.07 3.58
CA GLY A 369 -19.57 3.83 2.36
C GLY A 369 -20.38 3.37 1.17
N ILE A 370 -20.11 3.96 0.01
CA ILE A 370 -20.80 3.69 -1.25
C ILE A 370 -19.84 2.90 -2.15
N PRO A 371 -20.19 1.63 -2.53
CA PRO A 371 -19.40 0.85 -3.48
C PRO A 371 -19.18 1.58 -4.80
N GLY A 372 -17.96 1.56 -5.31
CA GLY A 372 -17.53 2.28 -6.50
C GLY A 372 -17.31 3.79 -6.29
N ARG A 373 -17.46 4.31 -5.07
CA ARG A 373 -17.21 5.73 -4.75
C ARG A 373 -16.25 5.87 -3.57
N THR A 374 -16.70 5.61 -2.37
CA THR A 374 -15.86 5.68 -1.15
C THR A 374 -15.33 4.32 -0.73
N LEU A 375 -15.90 3.24 -1.23
CA LEU A 375 -15.43 1.85 -1.11
C LEU A 375 -15.16 1.28 -2.50
N MET A 376 -14.39 0.20 -2.58
CA MET A 376 -14.20 -0.53 -3.85
C MET A 376 -15.53 -0.85 -4.54
N LYS A 377 -15.52 -1.00 -5.85
CA LYS A 377 -16.71 -1.45 -6.60
C LYS A 377 -17.03 -2.93 -6.33
N GLY A 378 -16.04 -3.69 -5.91
CA GLY A 378 -16.09 -5.12 -5.61
C GLY A 378 -14.79 -5.83 -6.03
N TYR A 379 -14.78 -7.15 -5.95
CA TYR A 379 -13.70 -7.98 -6.47
C TYR A 379 -14.01 -8.45 -7.88
N TYR A 380 -13.08 -8.23 -8.80
CA TYR A 380 -13.21 -8.63 -10.19
C TYR A 380 -13.40 -10.14 -10.32
N LYS A 381 -14.39 -10.59 -11.10
CA LYS A 381 -14.77 -12.01 -11.28
C LYS A 381 -15.02 -12.81 -9.99
N ASN A 382 -15.28 -12.13 -8.87
CA ASN A 382 -15.52 -12.81 -7.60
C ASN A 382 -16.72 -12.21 -6.86
N PRO A 383 -17.96 -12.46 -7.35
CA PRO A 383 -19.17 -11.91 -6.75
C PRO A 383 -19.41 -12.43 -5.32
N GLN A 384 -19.02 -13.68 -5.03
CA GLN A 384 -19.17 -14.24 -3.69
C GLN A 384 -18.27 -13.49 -2.70
N ALA A 385 -16.98 -13.32 -2.99
CA ALA A 385 -16.09 -12.56 -2.12
C ALA A 385 -16.52 -11.09 -1.98
N THR A 386 -17.14 -10.53 -3.02
CA THR A 386 -17.72 -9.17 -2.96
C THR A 386 -18.89 -9.13 -1.99
N ALA A 387 -19.84 -10.07 -2.10
CA ALA A 387 -20.98 -10.17 -1.20
C ALA A 387 -20.55 -10.46 0.26
N ASP A 388 -19.50 -11.25 0.45
CA ASP A 388 -18.95 -11.54 1.78
C ASP A 388 -18.30 -10.29 2.40
N ALA A 389 -17.65 -9.44 1.61
CA ALA A 389 -16.95 -8.25 2.10
C ALA A 389 -17.87 -7.01 2.17
N LEU A 390 -18.78 -6.83 1.22
CA LEU A 390 -19.68 -5.67 1.14
C LEU A 390 -21.11 -6.09 1.48
N ARG A 391 -21.54 -5.78 2.70
CA ARG A 391 -22.86 -6.13 3.21
C ARG A 391 -23.61 -4.88 3.62
N GLU A 392 -24.78 -4.61 3.04
CA GLU A 392 -25.69 -3.51 3.42
C GLU A 392 -25.00 -2.12 3.52
N GLY A 393 -24.06 -1.83 2.61
CA GLY A 393 -23.31 -0.57 2.60
C GLY A 393 -22.10 -0.53 3.57
N TRP A 394 -21.75 -1.66 4.16
CA TRP A 394 -20.59 -1.81 5.04
C TRP A 394 -19.55 -2.74 4.44
N LEU A 395 -18.30 -2.33 4.49
CA LEU A 395 -17.14 -3.16 4.18
C LEU A 395 -16.68 -3.86 5.47
N TYR A 396 -16.79 -5.16 5.51
CA TYR A 396 -16.24 -6.03 6.54
C TYR A 396 -14.76 -6.27 6.26
N THR A 397 -13.91 -5.74 7.14
CA THR A 397 -12.46 -5.66 6.86
C THR A 397 -11.70 -6.95 7.19
N GLY A 398 -12.26 -7.78 8.07
CA GLY A 398 -11.58 -8.92 8.66
C GLY A 398 -10.50 -8.53 9.68
N ASP A 399 -10.53 -7.31 10.16
CA ASP A 399 -9.57 -6.76 11.13
C ASP A 399 -10.27 -6.50 12.46
N ASN A 400 -9.69 -7.00 13.57
CA ASN A 400 -10.19 -6.78 14.92
C ASN A 400 -9.69 -5.48 15.50
N ALA A 401 -10.58 -4.77 16.17
CA ALA A 401 -10.30 -3.51 16.84
C ALA A 401 -11.19 -3.33 18.08
N TYR A 402 -10.88 -2.33 18.89
CA TYR A 402 -11.76 -1.76 19.90
C TYR A 402 -11.63 -0.24 19.90
N PHE A 403 -12.56 0.47 20.52
CA PHE A 403 -12.46 1.91 20.72
C PHE A 403 -12.50 2.29 22.21
N ASP A 404 -11.84 3.39 22.54
CA ASP A 404 -11.87 3.95 23.90
C ASP A 404 -13.06 4.90 24.12
N GLU A 405 -13.20 5.42 25.33
CA GLU A 405 -14.25 6.38 25.72
C GLU A 405 -14.24 7.71 24.95
N HIS A 406 -13.16 7.98 24.22
CA HIS A 406 -13.00 9.18 23.39
C HIS A 406 -13.15 8.87 21.88
N GLY A 407 -13.47 7.62 21.53
CA GLY A 407 -13.67 7.16 20.16
C GLY A 407 -12.39 6.84 19.38
N TYR A 408 -11.22 6.86 20.02
CA TYR A 408 -9.98 6.41 19.37
C TYR A 408 -9.99 4.92 19.18
N ILE A 409 -9.60 4.48 17.99
CA ILE A 409 -9.63 3.09 17.58
C ILE A 409 -8.26 2.45 17.74
N TYR A 410 -8.24 1.26 18.32
CA TYR A 410 -7.04 0.46 18.55
C TYR A 410 -7.12 -0.82 17.75
N PHE A 411 -6.22 -0.96 16.77
CA PHE A 411 -6.09 -2.18 15.99
C PHE A 411 -5.44 -3.27 16.83
N LEU A 412 -5.97 -4.48 16.74
CA LEU A 412 -5.40 -5.64 17.43
C LEU A 412 -4.74 -6.60 16.43
N ASP A 413 -5.57 -7.32 15.67
CA ASP A 413 -5.12 -8.34 14.72
C ASP A 413 -6.17 -8.57 13.65
N ARG A 414 -5.77 -9.28 12.60
CA ARG A 414 -6.77 -9.85 11.70
C ARG A 414 -7.50 -11.00 12.36
N LEU A 415 -8.79 -11.14 12.09
CA LEU A 415 -9.61 -12.27 12.57
C LEU A 415 -8.94 -13.64 12.39
N LYS A 416 -8.19 -13.81 11.30
CA LYS A 416 -7.46 -15.04 10.96
C LYS A 416 -6.09 -15.18 11.62
N ASP A 417 -5.58 -14.13 12.26
CA ASP A 417 -4.31 -14.10 12.97
C ASP A 417 -4.53 -14.25 14.49
N VAL A 418 -5.79 -14.33 14.91
CA VAL A 418 -6.17 -14.72 16.27
C VAL A 418 -5.97 -16.23 16.41
N ILE A 419 -5.20 -16.63 17.41
CA ILE A 419 -4.84 -18.02 17.68
C ILE A 419 -5.78 -18.53 18.78
N LYS A 420 -6.46 -19.63 18.54
CA LYS A 420 -7.42 -20.22 19.51
C LYS A 420 -6.73 -21.25 20.38
N VAL A 421 -6.31 -20.88 21.57
CA VAL A 421 -5.60 -21.74 22.51
C VAL A 421 -6.58 -22.23 23.59
N ALA A 422 -7.00 -23.49 23.52
CA ALA A 422 -7.92 -24.11 24.51
C ALA A 422 -9.17 -23.25 24.80
N GLY A 423 -9.76 -22.64 23.74
CA GLY A 423 -10.94 -21.78 23.85
C GLY A 423 -10.65 -20.31 24.13
N GLU A 424 -9.41 -19.94 24.43
CA GLU A 424 -8.99 -18.54 24.64
C GLU A 424 -8.45 -17.94 23.33
N ASN A 425 -8.76 -16.66 23.08
CA ASN A 425 -8.24 -15.94 21.93
C ASN A 425 -6.90 -15.29 22.26
N VAL A 426 -5.86 -15.64 21.52
CA VAL A 426 -4.52 -15.07 21.63
C VAL A 426 -4.23 -14.19 20.43
N SER A 427 -3.92 -12.93 20.66
CA SER A 427 -3.49 -12.01 19.63
C SER A 427 -2.03 -12.29 19.26
N ALA A 428 -1.77 -12.64 18.00
CA ALA A 428 -0.41 -12.81 17.51
C ALA A 428 0.41 -11.53 17.66
N SER A 429 -0.19 -10.35 17.42
CA SER A 429 0.51 -9.06 17.58
C SER A 429 0.85 -8.74 19.04
N GLU A 430 0.06 -9.19 20.00
CA GLU A 430 0.41 -9.03 21.42
C GLU A 430 1.70 -9.78 21.75
N VAL A 431 1.80 -11.02 21.28
CA VAL A 431 2.99 -11.85 21.46
C VAL A 431 4.19 -11.27 20.72
N GLU A 432 4.01 -10.83 19.47
CA GLU A 432 5.06 -10.17 18.67
C GLU A 432 5.59 -8.91 19.36
N ARG A 433 4.72 -8.11 19.95
CA ARG A 433 5.12 -6.90 20.68
C ARG A 433 6.02 -7.22 21.89
N VAL A 434 5.71 -8.29 22.62
CA VAL A 434 6.56 -8.75 23.73
C VAL A 434 7.91 -9.23 23.20
N LEU A 435 7.92 -10.06 22.16
CA LEU A 435 9.15 -10.54 21.51
C LEU A 435 10.05 -9.38 21.05
N LEU A 436 9.48 -8.34 20.46
CA LEU A 436 10.22 -7.16 20.00
C LEU A 436 10.76 -6.27 21.12
N THR A 437 10.41 -6.50 22.40
CA THR A 437 11.06 -5.85 23.53
C THR A 437 12.43 -6.45 23.84
N HIS A 438 12.70 -7.67 23.37
CA HIS A 438 14.02 -8.30 23.54
C HIS A 438 15.09 -7.52 22.76
N PRO A 439 16.22 -7.14 23.39
CA PRO A 439 17.21 -6.27 22.77
C PRO A 439 17.88 -6.87 21.54
N GLY A 440 17.97 -8.18 21.47
CA GLY A 440 18.58 -8.91 20.35
C GLY A 440 17.67 -9.20 19.17
N ILE A 441 16.35 -9.04 19.29
CA ILE A 441 15.39 -9.33 18.21
C ILE A 441 15.22 -8.10 17.33
N ALA A 442 15.42 -8.27 16.02
CA ALA A 442 15.14 -7.26 15.01
C ALA A 442 13.70 -7.36 14.50
N GLU A 443 13.21 -8.58 14.28
CA GLU A 443 11.89 -8.85 13.72
C GLU A 443 11.26 -10.06 14.41
N ALA A 444 9.94 -10.03 14.55
CA ALA A 444 9.16 -11.12 15.09
C ALA A 444 7.86 -11.29 14.31
N ALA A 445 7.46 -12.53 14.12
CA ALA A 445 6.15 -12.91 13.59
C ALA A 445 5.62 -14.12 14.35
N VAL A 446 4.33 -14.09 14.69
CA VAL A 446 3.67 -15.20 15.37
C VAL A 446 2.53 -15.71 14.50
N VAL A 447 2.46 -17.02 14.38
CA VAL A 447 1.39 -17.72 13.65
C VAL A 447 0.84 -18.86 14.49
N SER A 448 -0.35 -19.35 14.17
CA SER A 448 -0.91 -20.52 14.82
C SER A 448 -0.31 -21.82 14.28
N ALA A 449 -0.15 -22.80 15.16
CA ALA A 449 0.04 -24.21 14.82
C ALA A 449 -1.07 -25.05 15.41
N VAL A 450 -1.45 -26.11 14.72
CA VAL A 450 -2.39 -27.10 15.25
C VAL A 450 -1.71 -27.84 16.41
N HIS A 451 -2.42 -27.95 17.54
CA HIS A 451 -1.94 -28.66 18.73
C HIS A 451 -2.92 -29.76 19.12
N ILE A 452 -2.40 -30.91 19.51
CA ILE A 452 -3.21 -32.12 19.76
C ILE A 452 -4.24 -31.90 20.87
N ILE A 453 -3.96 -31.09 21.88
CA ILE A 453 -4.80 -30.87 23.05
C ILE A 453 -5.47 -29.48 23.06
N ASN A 454 -4.77 -28.45 22.62
CA ASN A 454 -5.18 -27.04 22.83
C ASN A 454 -5.82 -26.41 21.58
N ASP A 455 -6.24 -27.18 20.61
CA ASP A 455 -6.69 -26.75 19.27
C ASP A 455 -5.55 -26.08 18.49
N GLU A 456 -5.09 -24.90 18.90
CA GLU A 456 -3.96 -24.18 18.35
C GLU A 456 -3.00 -23.73 19.45
N VAL A 457 -1.75 -23.44 19.08
CA VAL A 457 -0.75 -22.78 19.94
C VAL A 457 0.02 -21.73 19.15
N PRO A 458 0.53 -20.66 19.80
CA PRO A 458 1.39 -19.70 19.15
C PRO A 458 2.75 -20.32 18.80
N VAL A 459 3.23 -20.04 17.61
CA VAL A 459 4.59 -20.32 17.13
C VAL A 459 5.24 -19.00 16.74
N ALA A 460 6.36 -18.69 17.35
CA ALA A 460 7.11 -17.47 17.10
C ALA A 460 8.27 -17.72 16.13
N PHE A 461 8.38 -16.88 15.12
CA PHE A 461 9.54 -16.74 14.24
C PHE A 461 10.23 -15.43 14.55
N VAL A 462 11.52 -15.45 14.84
CA VAL A 462 12.29 -14.25 15.19
C VAL A 462 13.55 -14.15 14.36
N ALA A 463 13.90 -12.93 13.94
CA ALA A 463 15.18 -12.64 13.29
C ALA A 463 16.06 -11.78 14.22
N PRO A 464 17.38 -12.11 14.34
CA PRO A 464 18.30 -11.38 15.20
C PRO A 464 18.65 -10.00 14.62
N ARG A 465 19.12 -9.11 15.49
CA ARG A 465 19.88 -7.94 15.05
C ARG A 465 21.25 -8.39 14.53
N PRO A 466 21.90 -7.58 13.67
CA PRO A 466 23.25 -7.87 13.20
C PRO A 466 24.20 -8.20 14.36
N ASP A 467 24.99 -9.23 14.20
CA ASP A 467 26.02 -9.71 15.15
C ASP A 467 25.49 -10.16 16.52
N VAL A 468 24.18 -10.47 16.63
CA VAL A 468 23.56 -10.99 17.85
C VAL A 468 23.16 -12.45 17.68
N LEU A 469 23.58 -13.29 18.62
CA LEU A 469 23.07 -14.66 18.74
C LEU A 469 21.89 -14.66 19.71
N LEU A 470 20.76 -15.20 19.27
CA LEU A 470 19.55 -15.31 20.09
C LEU A 470 19.52 -16.67 20.80
N ASP A 471 19.25 -16.62 22.10
CA ASP A 471 18.96 -17.81 22.91
C ASP A 471 17.43 -17.99 23.02
N ARG A 472 16.96 -19.18 22.65
CA ARG A 472 15.53 -19.51 22.71
C ARG A 472 14.97 -19.53 24.12
N ASP A 473 15.75 -19.99 25.09
CA ASP A 473 15.34 -20.05 26.47
C ASP A 473 15.20 -18.65 27.10
N ASP A 474 16.06 -17.71 26.68
CA ASP A 474 15.98 -16.32 27.09
C ASP A 474 14.71 -15.65 26.52
N ILE A 475 14.40 -15.91 25.26
CA ILE A 475 13.17 -15.42 24.60
C ILE A 475 11.91 -15.99 25.27
N LEU A 476 11.88 -17.29 25.57
CA LEU A 476 10.75 -17.92 26.25
C LEU A 476 10.60 -17.37 27.68
N ARG A 477 11.69 -17.13 28.39
CA ARG A 477 11.66 -16.51 29.72
C ARG A 477 11.03 -15.13 29.66
N LEU A 478 11.45 -14.29 28.71
CA LEU A 478 10.84 -12.98 28.49
C LEU A 478 9.32 -13.09 28.23
N CYS A 479 8.91 -14.07 27.42
CA CYS A 479 7.48 -14.29 27.16
C CYS A 479 6.75 -14.71 28.46
N HIS A 480 7.32 -15.59 29.26
CA HIS A 480 6.72 -16.01 30.52
C HIS A 480 6.59 -14.88 31.56
N GLU A 481 7.50 -13.90 31.53
CA GLU A 481 7.47 -12.74 32.44
C GLU A 481 6.37 -11.73 32.05
N HIS A 482 6.00 -11.66 30.77
CA HIS A 482 5.13 -10.60 30.25
C HIS A 482 3.80 -11.08 29.65
N LEU A 483 3.61 -12.40 29.50
CA LEU A 483 2.40 -12.98 28.92
C LEU A 483 1.76 -14.01 29.84
N ALA A 484 0.44 -14.13 29.77
CA ALA A 484 -0.26 -15.26 30.38
C ALA A 484 0.23 -16.58 29.77
N LYS A 485 0.25 -17.64 30.57
CA LYS A 485 0.82 -18.95 30.19
C LYS A 485 0.34 -19.47 28.83
N PHE A 486 -0.94 -19.32 28.54
CA PHE A 486 -1.54 -19.78 27.28
C PHE A 486 -1.17 -18.96 26.05
N LYS A 487 -0.59 -17.75 26.25
CA LYS A 487 -0.10 -16.85 25.20
C LYS A 487 1.37 -17.07 24.86
N VAL A 488 2.10 -17.77 25.69
CA VAL A 488 3.52 -18.05 25.48
C VAL A 488 3.69 -18.94 24.27
N PRO A 489 4.60 -18.62 23.32
CA PRO A 489 4.85 -19.48 22.17
C PRO A 489 5.28 -20.89 22.57
N ALA A 490 4.62 -21.91 21.99
CA ALA A 490 5.03 -23.30 22.17
C ALA A 490 6.37 -23.59 21.50
N VAL A 491 6.64 -22.89 20.40
CA VAL A 491 7.89 -23.01 19.63
C VAL A 491 8.41 -21.60 19.30
N VAL A 492 9.73 -21.42 19.48
CA VAL A 492 10.46 -20.25 18.98
C VAL A 492 11.45 -20.72 17.92
N GLU A 493 11.30 -20.23 16.70
CA GLU A 493 12.22 -20.49 15.59
C GLU A 493 13.03 -19.25 15.27
N VAL A 494 14.35 -19.36 15.36
CA VAL A 494 15.29 -18.30 14.97
C VAL A 494 15.63 -18.45 13.49
N CYS A 495 15.34 -17.41 12.72
CA CYS A 495 15.61 -17.34 11.28
C CYS A 495 16.64 -16.23 11.01
N ASP A 496 17.47 -16.39 9.99
CA ASP A 496 18.38 -15.31 9.59
C ASP A 496 17.61 -14.05 9.16
N GLU A 497 16.50 -14.26 8.44
CA GLU A 497 15.55 -13.21 8.05
C GLU A 497 14.13 -13.78 7.96
N LEU A 498 13.12 -12.91 8.10
CA LEU A 498 11.72 -13.27 7.89
C LEU A 498 11.27 -12.94 6.46
N PRO A 499 10.39 -13.77 5.85
CA PRO A 499 9.87 -13.49 4.51
C PRO A 499 9.06 -12.20 4.51
N LYS A 500 9.30 -11.34 3.49
CA LYS A 500 8.69 -10.02 3.39
C LYS A 500 8.04 -9.78 2.03
N THR A 501 6.96 -9.03 2.05
CA THR A 501 6.38 -8.43 0.85
C THR A 501 7.29 -7.31 0.32
N SER A 502 7.03 -6.85 -0.91
CA SER A 502 7.75 -5.73 -1.55
C SER A 502 7.71 -4.39 -0.79
N ILE A 503 6.76 -4.25 0.13
CA ILE A 503 6.67 -3.09 1.04
C ILE A 503 7.29 -3.37 2.41
N GLY A 504 8.03 -4.47 2.56
CA GLY A 504 8.71 -4.82 3.81
C GLY A 504 7.80 -5.35 4.92
N LYS A 505 6.55 -5.73 4.60
CA LYS A 505 5.64 -6.38 5.55
C LYS A 505 5.96 -7.87 5.63
N ILE A 506 6.03 -8.43 6.85
CA ILE A 506 6.26 -9.86 7.05
C ILE A 506 5.12 -10.67 6.42
N GLU A 507 5.48 -11.64 5.59
CA GLU A 507 4.53 -12.50 4.88
C GLU A 507 4.18 -13.74 5.69
N LYS A 508 3.34 -13.57 6.73
CA LYS A 508 2.91 -14.66 7.63
C LYS A 508 2.31 -15.88 6.92
N LYS A 509 1.81 -15.72 5.69
CA LYS A 509 1.31 -16.84 4.89
C LYS A 509 2.37 -17.91 4.63
N LEU A 510 3.59 -17.49 4.33
CA LEU A 510 4.72 -18.42 4.13
C LEU A 510 5.11 -19.11 5.43
N LEU A 511 5.07 -18.37 6.55
CA LEU A 511 5.35 -18.92 7.87
C LEU A 511 4.27 -19.95 8.30
N ARG A 512 2.98 -19.66 8.05
CA ARG A 512 1.90 -20.63 8.30
C ARG A 512 2.06 -21.90 7.48
N LYS A 513 2.43 -21.76 6.18
CA LYS A 513 2.70 -22.93 5.34
C LYS A 513 3.83 -23.79 5.93
N ARG A 514 4.92 -23.15 6.37
CA ARG A 514 6.04 -23.82 7.03
C ARG A 514 5.61 -24.60 8.29
N VAL A 515 4.76 -23.99 9.13
CA VAL A 515 4.21 -24.63 10.33
C VAL A 515 3.28 -25.80 9.98
N GLN A 516 2.46 -25.67 8.93
CA GLN A 516 1.60 -26.76 8.45
C GLN A 516 2.42 -27.98 8.00
N ASP A 517 3.59 -27.77 7.41
CA ASP A 517 4.50 -28.84 6.99
C ASP A 517 5.11 -29.61 8.18
N TRP A 518 5.07 -29.06 9.41
CA TRP A 518 5.53 -29.76 10.63
C TRP A 518 4.51 -30.78 11.15
N GLY A 519 3.24 -30.64 10.77
CA GLY A 519 2.15 -31.38 11.37
C GLY A 519 1.74 -30.82 12.76
N PRO A 520 0.81 -31.50 13.45
CA PRO A 520 0.37 -31.08 14.79
C PRO A 520 1.52 -31.10 15.81
N ILE A 521 1.56 -30.09 16.67
CA ILE A 521 2.52 -29.97 17.79
C ILE A 521 1.99 -30.76 18.98
N GLU A 522 2.86 -31.50 19.70
CA GLU A 522 2.54 -32.27 20.90
C GLU A 522 2.61 -31.45 22.20
#